data_4810b560c175580c6193749627d18f8e
#
_entry.id   4810b560c175580c6193749627d18f8e
#
_cell.length_a   1.000
_cell.length_b   1.000
_cell.length_c   1.000
_cell.angle_alpha   90.00
_cell.angle_beta   90.00
_cell.angle_gamma   90.00
#
_symmetry.space_group_name_H-M   'P 1'
#
loop_
_entity.id
_entity.type
_entity.pdbx_description
1 polymer ?
#
loop_
_entity_poly.entity_id
_entity_poly.type
_entity_poly.pdbx_seq_one_letter_code
_entity_poly.pdbx_strand_id
1 'polypeptide(L)'
;MKSEQGLSKVLSLRLDKKTSVIVFLAFAAAYFCSALVRAITATLSPVLTQDFGLQARDLGLLAGGYFFGFAATQLPLGTWLDRYGPKRVILCFLSLAVLGCVAFSMATSFTSLLAARVLVGMGVSACLMAPLTGYRRWFDASALLRANSWMLMTGSLGMLASTLPVQWLMPLLGWRPMFWILAVMILTTMG
;
A
#
# COMPACT_ATOMS: atom_id res chain seq x y z
N MET A 1 37.67 21.57 -5.33
CA MET A 1 37.01 21.12 -6.56
C MET A 1 36.18 19.87 -6.40
N LYS A 2 36.64 18.73 -5.84
CA LYS A 2 35.80 17.52 -5.64
C LYS A 2 34.65 17.71 -4.63
N SER A 3 34.81 18.53 -3.60
CA SER A 3 33.77 18.81 -2.59
C SER A 3 32.63 19.68 -3.12
N GLU A 4 32.91 20.65 -3.98
CA GLU A 4 31.90 21.53 -4.58
C GLU A 4 31.04 20.81 -5.62
N GLN A 5 31.66 19.93 -6.41
CA GLN A 5 30.91 19.06 -7.32
C GLN A 5 30.01 18.05 -6.59
N GLY A 6 30.43 17.58 -5.43
CA GLY A 6 29.58 16.73 -4.56
C GLY A 6 28.39 17.50 -3.99
N LEU A 7 28.63 18.74 -3.54
CA LEU A 7 27.59 19.59 -2.97
C LEU A 7 26.57 20.05 -4.02
N SER A 8 27.01 20.41 -5.23
CA SER A 8 26.12 20.78 -6.33
C SER A 8 25.25 19.61 -6.80
N LYS A 9 25.80 18.39 -6.80
CA LYS A 9 25.05 17.17 -7.14
C LYS A 9 24.01 16.80 -6.08
N VAL A 10 24.29 17.06 -4.80
CA VAL A 10 23.33 16.85 -3.71
C VAL A 10 22.23 17.91 -3.73
N LEU A 11 22.57 19.17 -4.03
CA LEU A 11 21.60 20.26 -4.16
C LEU A 11 20.69 20.09 -5.37
N SER A 12 21.16 19.51 -6.47
CA SER A 12 20.36 19.25 -7.67
C SER A 12 19.35 18.10 -7.51
N LEU A 13 19.47 17.29 -6.46
CA LEU A 13 18.53 16.21 -6.15
C LEU A 13 17.36 16.65 -5.24
N ARG A 14 17.41 17.88 -4.71
CA ARG A 14 16.33 18.41 -3.86
C ARG A 14 15.15 18.83 -4.72
N LEU A 15 13.97 18.32 -4.36
CA LEU A 15 12.73 18.71 -5.02
C LEU A 15 12.31 20.14 -4.61
N ASP A 16 11.72 20.88 -5.55
CA ASP A 16 11.01 22.12 -5.24
C ASP A 16 9.86 21.87 -4.24
N LYS A 17 9.50 22.88 -3.44
CA LYS A 17 8.47 22.76 -2.39
C LYS A 17 7.16 22.20 -2.90
N LYS A 18 6.67 22.64 -4.07
CA LYS A 18 5.43 22.16 -4.67
C LYS A 18 5.53 20.67 -5.03
N THR A 19 6.61 20.29 -5.70
CA THR A 19 6.88 18.89 -6.08
C THR A 19 7.05 18.02 -4.86
N SER A 20 7.71 18.49 -3.80
CA SER A 20 7.87 17.77 -2.54
C SER A 20 6.52 17.45 -1.87
N VAL A 21 5.60 18.40 -1.86
CA VAL A 21 4.24 18.21 -1.31
C VAL A 21 3.46 17.21 -2.15
N ILE A 22 3.49 17.30 -3.47
CA ILE A 22 2.79 16.37 -4.37
C ILE A 22 3.31 14.95 -4.17
N VAL A 23 4.63 14.78 -4.15
CA VAL A 23 5.26 13.47 -3.93
C VAL A 23 4.91 12.91 -2.55
N PHE A 24 4.92 13.75 -1.52
CA PHE A 24 4.51 13.35 -0.18
C PHE A 24 3.05 12.88 -0.17
N LEU A 25 2.13 13.64 -0.75
CA LEU A 25 0.70 13.30 -0.78
C LEU A 25 0.43 12.00 -1.55
N ALA A 26 1.09 11.80 -2.69
CA ALA A 26 0.97 10.57 -3.46
C ALA A 26 1.41 9.34 -2.66
N PHE A 27 2.57 9.41 -2.01
CA PHE A 27 3.07 8.33 -1.15
C PHE A 27 2.21 8.11 0.10
N ALA A 28 1.73 9.20 0.73
CA ALA A 28 0.86 9.13 1.89
C ALA A 28 -0.50 8.48 1.53
N ALA A 29 -1.07 8.85 0.38
CA ALA A 29 -2.30 8.24 -0.12
C ALA A 29 -2.10 6.75 -0.44
N ALA A 30 -0.99 6.37 -1.08
CA ALA A 30 -0.66 4.98 -1.34
C ALA A 30 -0.50 4.17 -0.04
N TYR A 31 0.13 4.76 0.98
CA TYR A 31 0.28 4.11 2.29
C TYR A 31 -1.04 4.01 3.05
N PHE A 32 -1.90 5.03 2.95
CA PHE A 32 -3.28 4.98 3.45
C PHE A 32 -4.04 3.79 2.85
N CYS A 33 -4.05 3.66 1.52
CA CYS A 33 -4.70 2.55 0.83
C CYS A 33 -4.11 1.20 1.26
N SER A 34 -2.79 1.10 1.39
CA SER A 34 -2.10 -0.10 1.87
C SER A 34 -2.57 -0.52 3.27
N ALA A 35 -2.67 0.43 4.20
CA ALA A 35 -3.12 0.18 5.56
C ALA A 35 -4.61 -0.21 5.61
N LEU A 36 -5.45 0.44 4.82
CA LEU A 36 -6.87 0.14 4.69
C LEU A 36 -7.07 -1.28 4.14
N VAL A 37 -6.42 -1.63 3.03
CA VAL A 37 -6.54 -2.97 2.41
C VAL A 37 -6.03 -4.06 3.34
N ARG A 38 -4.99 -3.79 4.14
CA ARG A 38 -4.48 -4.72 5.15
C ARG A 38 -5.54 -5.04 6.20
N ALA A 39 -6.20 -4.03 6.73
CA ALA A 39 -7.09 -4.15 7.87
C ALA A 39 -8.54 -4.55 7.48
N ILE A 40 -8.99 -4.24 6.27
CA ILE A 40 -10.38 -4.42 5.82
C ILE A 40 -10.89 -5.87 5.95
N THR A 41 -10.03 -6.88 5.81
CA THR A 41 -10.46 -8.28 5.87
C THR A 41 -10.99 -8.67 7.25
N ALA A 42 -10.46 -8.08 8.31
CA ALA A 42 -10.98 -8.31 9.65
C ALA A 42 -12.43 -7.82 9.76
N THR A 43 -12.73 -6.66 9.18
CA THR A 43 -14.09 -6.09 9.15
C THR A 43 -15.04 -6.92 8.25
N LEU A 44 -14.52 -7.50 7.16
CA LEU A 44 -15.29 -8.32 6.23
C LEU A 44 -15.43 -9.79 6.67
N SER A 45 -14.71 -10.22 7.70
CA SER A 45 -14.67 -11.63 8.10
C SER A 45 -16.06 -12.27 8.32
N PRO A 46 -17.07 -11.61 8.94
CA PRO A 46 -18.38 -12.22 9.12
C PRO A 46 -19.08 -12.53 7.79
N VAL A 47 -19.03 -11.60 6.84
CA VAL A 47 -19.68 -11.76 5.53
C VAL A 47 -18.95 -12.79 4.68
N LEU A 48 -17.64 -12.78 4.67
CA LEU A 48 -16.85 -13.80 3.95
C LEU A 48 -17.08 -15.20 4.53
N THR A 49 -17.27 -15.30 5.86
CA THR A 49 -17.62 -16.56 6.51
C THR A 49 -18.98 -17.07 6.04
N GLN A 50 -19.97 -16.20 5.92
CA GLN A 50 -21.30 -16.57 5.43
C GLN A 50 -21.29 -16.97 3.94
N ASP A 51 -20.63 -16.18 3.09
CA ASP A 51 -20.64 -16.38 1.64
C ASP A 51 -19.86 -17.62 1.19
N PHE A 52 -18.78 -17.96 1.89
CA PHE A 52 -17.86 -19.05 1.51
C PHE A 52 -17.83 -20.21 2.51
N GLY A 53 -18.61 -20.16 3.59
CA GLY A 53 -18.61 -21.19 4.64
C GLY A 53 -17.27 -21.31 5.36
N LEU A 54 -16.54 -20.17 5.54
CA LEU A 54 -15.17 -20.18 6.08
C LEU A 54 -15.15 -20.49 7.58
N GLN A 55 -14.14 -21.25 7.98
CA GLN A 55 -13.83 -21.49 9.39
C GLN A 55 -12.79 -20.49 9.91
N ALA A 56 -12.60 -20.43 11.22
CA ALA A 56 -11.59 -19.58 11.84
C ALA A 56 -10.18 -19.82 11.27
N ARG A 57 -9.85 -21.06 10.92
CA ARG A 57 -8.60 -21.44 10.25
C ARG A 57 -8.44 -20.75 8.90
N ASP A 58 -9.51 -20.69 8.11
CA ASP A 58 -9.50 -20.12 6.76
C ASP A 58 -9.29 -18.59 6.82
N LEU A 59 -9.95 -17.94 7.77
CA LEU A 59 -9.73 -16.51 8.05
C LEU A 59 -8.28 -16.24 8.47
N GLY A 60 -7.71 -17.11 9.29
CA GLY A 60 -6.29 -17.06 9.65
C GLY A 60 -5.37 -17.21 8.44
N LEU A 61 -5.70 -18.12 7.52
CA LEU A 61 -4.96 -18.31 6.27
C LEU A 61 -5.08 -17.10 5.33
N LEU A 62 -6.25 -16.47 5.23
CA LEU A 62 -6.44 -15.23 4.44
C LEU A 62 -5.58 -14.08 4.99
N ALA A 63 -5.53 -13.93 6.31
CA ALA A 63 -4.64 -12.95 6.95
C ALA A 63 -3.16 -13.33 6.73
N GLY A 64 -2.81 -14.59 6.97
CA GLY A 64 -1.46 -15.13 6.76
C GLY A 64 -0.99 -15.01 5.31
N GLY A 65 -1.85 -15.27 4.33
CA GLY A 65 -1.57 -15.13 2.91
C GLY A 65 -1.16 -13.70 2.51
N TYR A 66 -1.85 -12.71 3.06
CA TYR A 66 -1.46 -11.31 2.87
C TYR A 66 -0.04 -11.04 3.41
N PHE A 67 0.24 -11.45 4.65
CA PHE A 67 1.56 -11.23 5.27
C PHE A 67 2.65 -12.06 4.60
N PHE A 68 2.34 -13.26 4.12
CA PHE A 68 3.27 -14.08 3.33
C PHE A 68 3.67 -13.36 2.03
N GLY A 69 2.70 -12.88 1.25
CA GLY A 69 2.97 -12.11 0.03
C GLY A 69 3.78 -10.85 0.31
N PHE A 70 3.44 -10.13 1.38
CA PHE A 70 4.18 -8.95 1.84
C PHE A 70 5.63 -9.30 2.20
N ALA A 71 5.85 -10.32 3.03
CA ALA A 71 7.18 -10.71 3.50
C ALA A 71 8.06 -11.26 2.38
N ALA A 72 7.51 -12.06 1.48
CA ALA A 72 8.24 -12.65 0.36
C ALA A 72 8.88 -11.60 -0.57
N THR A 73 8.27 -10.43 -0.66
CA THR A 73 8.78 -9.34 -1.50
C THR A 73 9.76 -8.41 -0.79
N GLN A 74 9.88 -8.46 0.53
CA GLN A 74 10.77 -7.55 1.29
C GLN A 74 12.24 -7.71 0.94
N LEU A 75 12.71 -8.95 0.74
CA LEU A 75 14.11 -9.21 0.41
C LEU A 75 14.53 -8.61 -0.93
N PRO A 76 13.81 -8.86 -2.06
CA PRO A 76 14.17 -8.27 -3.33
C PRO A 76 13.84 -6.78 -3.44
N LEU A 77 12.87 -6.29 -2.63
CA LEU A 77 12.39 -4.91 -2.70
C LEU A 77 13.51 -3.88 -2.47
N GLY A 78 14.39 -4.11 -1.49
CA GLY A 78 15.53 -3.23 -1.22
C GLY A 78 16.41 -3.06 -2.46
N THR A 79 16.79 -4.17 -3.07
CA THR A 79 17.64 -4.19 -4.28
C THR A 79 16.95 -3.48 -5.46
N TRP A 80 15.64 -3.67 -5.62
CA TRP A 80 14.88 -3.01 -6.68
C TRP A 80 14.75 -1.50 -6.45
N LEU A 81 14.53 -1.07 -5.22
CA LEU A 81 14.50 0.35 -4.86
C LEU A 81 15.83 1.04 -5.13
N ASP A 82 16.95 0.37 -4.87
CA ASP A 82 18.28 0.90 -5.14
C ASP A 82 18.58 0.96 -6.64
N ARG A 83 18.19 -0.06 -7.39
CA ARG A 83 18.47 -0.18 -8.83
C ARG A 83 17.54 0.66 -9.71
N TYR A 84 16.23 0.62 -9.45
CA TYR A 84 15.20 1.23 -10.32
C TYR A 84 14.60 2.52 -9.75
N GLY A 85 14.88 2.81 -8.48
CA GLY A 85 14.37 3.97 -7.76
C GLY A 85 12.93 3.81 -7.25
N PRO A 86 12.52 4.65 -6.27
CA PRO A 86 11.26 4.48 -5.56
C PRO A 86 10.03 4.65 -6.44
N LYS A 87 10.05 5.59 -7.42
CA LYS A 87 8.88 5.86 -8.28
C LYS A 87 8.50 4.63 -9.13
N ARG A 88 9.46 4.04 -9.83
CA ARG A 88 9.17 2.90 -10.74
C ARG A 88 8.74 1.67 -9.95
N VAL A 89 9.41 1.42 -8.84
CA VAL A 89 9.12 0.27 -7.99
C VAL A 89 7.72 0.38 -7.40
N ILE A 90 7.35 1.52 -6.80
CA ILE A 90 6.02 1.66 -6.19
C ILE A 90 4.91 1.55 -7.23
N LEU A 91 5.07 2.12 -8.43
CA LEU A 91 4.07 2.01 -9.49
C LEU A 91 3.87 0.55 -9.94
N CYS A 92 4.94 -0.22 -10.13
CA CYS A 92 4.86 -1.64 -10.45
C CYS A 92 4.12 -2.43 -9.36
N PHE A 93 4.46 -2.18 -8.11
CA PHE A 93 3.83 -2.85 -6.97
C PHE A 93 2.36 -2.45 -6.77
N LEU A 94 2.03 -1.17 -6.92
CA LEU A 94 0.63 -0.72 -6.86
C LEU A 94 -0.21 -1.32 -7.99
N SER A 95 0.35 -1.49 -9.20
CA SER A 95 -0.35 -2.20 -10.27
C SER A 95 -0.68 -3.63 -9.88
N LEU A 96 0.24 -4.31 -9.19
CA LEU A 96 0.01 -5.65 -8.65
C LEU A 96 -1.07 -5.64 -7.55
N ALA A 97 -1.10 -4.60 -6.70
CA ALA A 97 -2.15 -4.43 -5.69
C ALA A 97 -3.52 -4.23 -6.31
N VAL A 98 -3.63 -3.43 -7.38
CA VAL A 98 -4.87 -3.25 -8.15
C VAL A 98 -5.36 -4.58 -8.70
N LEU A 99 -4.48 -5.34 -9.36
CA LEU A 99 -4.82 -6.68 -9.87
C LEU A 99 -5.29 -7.61 -8.75
N GLY A 100 -4.63 -7.56 -7.60
CA GLY A 100 -5.02 -8.32 -6.41
C GLY A 100 -6.40 -7.93 -5.87
N CYS A 101 -6.72 -6.63 -5.82
CA CYS A 101 -8.05 -6.16 -5.40
C CYS A 101 -9.14 -6.59 -6.39
N VAL A 102 -8.89 -6.47 -7.70
CA VAL A 102 -9.80 -6.96 -8.73
C VAL A 102 -10.00 -8.47 -8.63
N ALA A 103 -8.93 -9.24 -8.50
CA ALA A 103 -8.99 -10.69 -8.33
C ALA A 103 -9.79 -11.09 -7.07
N PHE A 104 -9.62 -10.34 -5.97
CA PHE A 104 -10.37 -10.57 -4.74
C PHE A 104 -11.86 -10.31 -4.94
N SER A 105 -12.24 -9.22 -5.61
CA SER A 105 -13.65 -8.89 -5.89
C SER A 105 -14.35 -9.95 -6.77
N MET A 106 -13.58 -10.60 -7.66
CA MET A 106 -14.09 -11.64 -8.58
C MET A 106 -13.98 -13.06 -8.01
N ALA A 107 -13.47 -13.23 -6.80
CA ALA A 107 -13.24 -14.53 -6.20
C ALA A 107 -14.56 -15.30 -5.99
N THR A 108 -14.54 -16.60 -6.34
CA THR A 108 -15.67 -17.53 -6.20
C THR A 108 -15.35 -18.72 -5.29
N SER A 109 -14.11 -18.82 -4.81
CA SER A 109 -13.65 -19.90 -3.93
C SER A 109 -12.66 -19.38 -2.88
N PHE A 110 -12.47 -20.14 -1.81
CA PHE A 110 -11.45 -19.84 -0.80
C PHE A 110 -10.05 -19.70 -1.41
N THR A 111 -9.69 -20.61 -2.31
CA THR A 111 -8.37 -20.61 -2.97
C THR A 111 -8.15 -19.34 -3.77
N SER A 112 -9.17 -18.86 -4.50
CA SER A 112 -9.08 -17.60 -5.25
C SER A 112 -8.99 -16.38 -4.33
N LEU A 113 -9.71 -16.39 -3.20
CA LEU A 113 -9.55 -15.35 -2.16
C LEU A 113 -8.14 -15.33 -1.59
N LEU A 114 -7.60 -16.51 -1.27
CA LEU A 114 -6.24 -16.63 -0.70
C LEU A 114 -5.18 -16.16 -1.69
N ALA A 115 -5.25 -16.59 -2.95
CA ALA A 115 -4.33 -16.16 -4.00
C ALA A 115 -4.39 -14.64 -4.21
N ALA A 116 -5.60 -14.06 -4.24
CA ALA A 116 -5.78 -12.62 -4.34
C ALA A 116 -5.19 -11.88 -3.12
N ARG A 117 -5.29 -12.45 -1.91
CA ARG A 117 -4.69 -11.90 -0.69
C ARG A 117 -3.16 -11.88 -0.74
N VAL A 118 -2.54 -12.95 -1.21
CA VAL A 118 -1.09 -13.00 -1.45
C VAL A 118 -0.69 -11.91 -2.44
N LEU A 119 -1.42 -11.79 -3.54
CA LEU A 119 -1.16 -10.79 -4.59
C LEU A 119 -1.28 -9.35 -4.07
N VAL A 120 -2.33 -9.06 -3.28
CA VAL A 120 -2.50 -7.76 -2.61
C VAL A 120 -1.33 -7.50 -1.66
N GLY A 121 -0.96 -8.46 -0.82
CA GLY A 121 0.16 -8.35 0.12
C GLY A 121 1.47 -8.02 -0.59
N MET A 122 1.77 -8.71 -1.69
CA MET A 122 2.92 -8.39 -2.55
C MET A 122 2.82 -6.96 -3.08
N GLY A 123 1.67 -6.59 -3.64
CA GLY A 123 1.47 -5.29 -4.29
C GLY A 123 1.61 -4.08 -3.37
N VAL A 124 1.22 -4.19 -2.10
CA VAL A 124 1.34 -3.07 -1.15
C VAL A 124 2.65 -3.05 -0.36
N SER A 125 3.51 -4.04 -0.53
CA SER A 125 4.76 -4.16 0.24
C SER A 125 5.72 -2.99 0.04
N ALA A 126 5.71 -2.36 -1.14
CA ALA A 126 6.54 -1.19 -1.45
C ALA A 126 6.01 0.12 -0.84
N CYS A 127 4.74 0.18 -0.40
CA CYS A 127 4.10 1.42 0.04
C CYS A 127 4.73 2.07 1.28
N LEU A 128 5.49 1.33 2.08
CA LEU A 128 6.26 1.88 3.20
C LEU A 128 7.71 2.16 2.80
N MET A 129 8.38 1.22 2.17
CA MET A 129 9.82 1.32 1.90
C MET A 129 10.16 2.29 0.77
N ALA A 130 9.33 2.39 -0.27
CA ALA A 130 9.58 3.31 -1.37
C ALA A 130 9.56 4.79 -0.93
N PRO A 131 8.55 5.28 -0.13
CA PRO A 131 8.58 6.61 0.44
C PRO A 131 9.81 6.86 1.32
N LEU A 132 10.12 5.95 2.25
CA LEU A 132 11.28 6.10 3.14
C LEU A 132 12.59 6.24 2.36
N THR A 133 12.75 5.46 1.29
CA THR A 133 13.92 5.57 0.39
C THR A 133 13.91 6.88 -0.40
N GLY A 134 12.73 7.29 -0.90
CA GLY A 134 12.56 8.54 -1.63
C GLY A 134 12.83 9.76 -0.77
N TYR A 135 12.24 9.83 0.41
CA TYR A 135 12.42 10.96 1.33
C TYR A 135 13.86 11.14 1.75
N ARG A 136 14.62 10.05 1.98
CA ARG A 136 16.05 10.13 2.26
C ARG A 136 16.87 10.77 1.14
N ARG A 137 16.41 10.62 -0.12
CA ARG A 137 17.10 11.18 -1.30
C ARG A 137 16.74 12.64 -1.57
N TRP A 138 15.52 13.06 -1.18
CA TRP A 138 14.94 14.32 -1.65
C TRP A 138 14.72 15.35 -0.55
N PHE A 139 14.63 14.95 0.72
CA PHE A 139 14.29 15.83 1.84
C PHE A 139 15.48 16.09 2.77
N ASP A 140 15.46 17.26 3.42
CA ASP A 140 16.37 17.59 4.51
C ASP A 140 16.05 16.75 5.76
N ALA A 141 17.01 16.61 6.67
CA ALA A 141 16.85 15.79 7.88
C ALA A 141 15.62 16.21 8.71
N SER A 142 15.35 17.51 8.84
CA SER A 142 14.19 18.01 9.59
C SER A 142 12.85 17.73 8.87
N ALA A 143 12.83 17.84 7.55
CA ALA A 143 11.67 17.53 6.72
C ALA A 143 11.43 16.03 6.63
N LEU A 144 12.50 15.23 6.61
CA LEU A 144 12.44 13.76 6.61
C LEU A 144 11.73 13.22 7.85
N LEU A 145 12.06 13.68 9.04
CA LEU A 145 11.41 13.26 10.28
C LEU A 145 9.92 13.59 10.27
N ARG A 146 9.56 14.81 9.88
CA ARG A 146 8.16 15.22 9.77
C ARG A 146 7.40 14.41 8.73
N ALA A 147 7.95 14.20 7.55
CA ALA A 147 7.32 13.43 6.49
C ALA A 147 7.07 11.98 6.93
N ASN A 148 8.02 11.35 7.60
CA ASN A 148 7.87 10.00 8.12
C ASN A 148 6.77 9.92 9.19
N SER A 149 6.71 10.88 10.12
CA SER A 149 5.67 10.92 11.17
C SER A 149 4.27 11.09 10.58
N TRP A 150 4.10 12.05 9.66
CA TRP A 150 2.83 12.27 8.96
C TRP A 150 2.40 11.07 8.13
N MET A 151 3.35 10.40 7.47
CA MET A 151 3.07 9.20 6.70
C MET A 151 2.57 8.05 7.59
N LEU A 152 3.20 7.80 8.74
CA LEU A 152 2.74 6.79 9.69
C LEU A 152 1.34 7.12 10.23
N MET A 153 1.07 8.39 10.50
CA MET A 153 -0.27 8.85 10.89
C MET A 153 -1.32 8.58 9.81
N THR A 154 -0.96 8.79 8.54
CA THR A 154 -1.84 8.46 7.40
C THR A 154 -2.16 6.97 7.34
N GLY A 155 -1.21 6.10 7.65
CA GLY A 155 -1.44 4.66 7.75
C GLY A 155 -2.41 4.30 8.88
N SER A 156 -2.32 4.96 10.04
CA SER A 156 -3.28 4.79 11.13
C SER A 156 -4.69 5.22 10.74
N LEU A 157 -4.83 6.33 10.00
CA LEU A 157 -6.11 6.76 9.42
C LEU A 157 -6.67 5.74 8.42
N GLY A 158 -5.81 5.10 7.62
CA GLY A 158 -6.21 4.02 6.72
C GLY A 158 -6.78 2.80 7.47
N MET A 159 -6.17 2.43 8.60
CA MET A 159 -6.70 1.36 9.46
C MET A 159 -8.05 1.76 10.08
N LEU A 160 -8.21 2.99 10.55
CA LEU A 160 -9.49 3.49 11.07
C LEU A 160 -10.56 3.49 9.97
N ALA A 161 -10.22 3.89 8.75
CA ALA A 161 -11.12 3.88 7.61
C ALA A 161 -11.59 2.47 7.22
N SER A 162 -10.83 1.43 7.57
CA SER A 162 -11.22 0.03 7.33
C SER A 162 -12.28 -0.49 8.30
N THR A 163 -12.62 0.23 9.35
CA THR A 163 -13.61 -0.15 10.38
C THR A 163 -14.98 0.48 10.12
N LEU A 164 -15.30 1.56 10.80
CA LEU A 164 -16.63 2.20 10.74
C LEU A 164 -17.09 2.56 9.32
N PRO A 165 -16.29 3.22 8.48
CA PRO A 165 -16.72 3.54 7.11
C PRO A 165 -17.06 2.30 6.29
N VAL A 166 -16.26 1.22 6.43
CA VAL A 166 -16.51 -0.03 5.75
C VAL A 166 -17.78 -0.71 6.27
N GLN A 167 -17.99 -0.73 7.59
CA GLN A 167 -19.21 -1.31 8.20
C GLN A 167 -20.48 -0.59 7.75
N TRP A 168 -20.45 0.74 7.57
CA TRP A 168 -21.59 1.50 7.08
C TRP A 168 -21.88 1.27 5.59
N LEU A 169 -20.84 1.11 4.79
CA LEU A 169 -20.97 0.90 3.36
C LEU A 169 -21.33 -0.55 3.01
N MET A 170 -20.96 -1.50 3.89
CA MET A 170 -21.18 -2.94 3.66
C MET A 170 -22.63 -3.32 3.35
N PRO A 171 -23.66 -2.89 4.13
CA PRO A 171 -25.04 -3.22 3.86
C PRO A 171 -25.58 -2.64 2.55
N LEU A 172 -24.97 -1.53 2.10
CA LEU A 172 -25.40 -0.78 0.90
C LEU A 172 -24.79 -1.36 -0.39
N LEU A 173 -23.51 -1.68 -0.34
CA LEU A 173 -22.73 -2.02 -1.53
C LEU A 173 -22.34 -3.49 -1.58
N GLY A 174 -22.22 -4.16 -0.43
CA GLY A 174 -21.60 -5.48 -0.35
C GLY A 174 -20.07 -5.40 -0.42
N TRP A 175 -19.40 -6.53 -0.16
CA TRP A 175 -17.93 -6.58 -0.08
C TRP A 175 -17.22 -6.53 -1.44
N ARG A 176 -17.83 -7.07 -2.52
CA ARG A 176 -17.21 -7.10 -3.86
C ARG A 176 -17.00 -5.70 -4.45
N PRO A 177 -17.98 -4.80 -4.50
CA PRO A 177 -17.79 -3.41 -4.95
C PRO A 177 -16.80 -2.63 -4.11
N MET A 178 -16.65 -2.94 -2.81
CA MET A 178 -15.63 -2.32 -1.98
C MET A 178 -14.21 -2.55 -2.50
N PHE A 179 -13.90 -3.76 -2.99
CA PHE A 179 -12.59 -4.03 -3.59
C PHE A 179 -12.40 -3.33 -4.93
N TRP A 180 -13.46 -3.09 -5.70
CA TRP A 180 -13.40 -2.21 -6.87
C TRP A 180 -13.10 -0.77 -6.50
N ILE A 181 -13.75 -0.24 -5.47
CA ILE A 181 -13.47 1.11 -4.95
C ILE A 181 -12.00 1.19 -4.50
N LEU A 182 -11.49 0.20 -3.79
CA LEU A 182 -10.08 0.14 -3.38
C LEU A 182 -9.13 0.10 -4.58
N ALA A 183 -9.44 -0.68 -5.61
CA ALA A 183 -8.66 -0.73 -6.83
C ALA A 183 -8.60 0.66 -7.52
N VAL A 184 -9.74 1.34 -7.62
CA VAL A 184 -9.80 2.71 -8.17
C VAL A 184 -9.05 3.70 -7.29
N MET A 185 -9.19 3.63 -5.96
CA MET A 185 -8.42 4.49 -5.03
C MET A 185 -6.92 4.28 -5.20
N ILE A 186 -6.45 3.04 -5.32
CA ILE A 186 -5.02 2.76 -5.56
C ILE A 186 -4.59 3.33 -6.91
N LEU A 187 -5.39 3.16 -7.97
CA LEU A 187 -5.09 3.72 -9.29
C LEU A 187 -4.95 5.25 -9.25
N THR A 188 -5.79 5.96 -8.49
CA THR A 188 -5.69 7.42 -8.37
C THR A 188 -4.41 7.89 -7.67
N THR A 189 -3.80 7.04 -6.85
CA THR A 189 -2.50 7.37 -6.21
C THR A 189 -1.30 7.21 -7.15
N MET A 190 -1.49 6.60 -8.33
CA MET A 190 -0.43 6.33 -9.29
C MET A 190 -0.22 7.48 -10.30
N GLY A 191 -1.20 8.38 -10.45
CA GLY A 191 -1.17 9.53 -11.37
C GLY A 191 -0.62 10.75 -10.69
#